data_860c2e039050b3677db088e0c714b85a
#
_entry.id   860c2e039050b3677db088e0c714b85a
#
_cell.length_a   1.000
_cell.length_b   1.000
_cell.length_c   1.000
_cell.angle_alpha   90.00
_cell.angle_beta   90.00
_cell.angle_gamma   90.00
#
_symmetry.space_group_name_H-M   'P 1'
#
loop_
_entity.id
_entity.type
_entity.pdbx_description
1 polymer ?
#
loop_
_entity_poly.entity_id
_entity_poly.type
_entity_poly.pdbx_seq_one_letter_code
_entity_poly.pdbx_strand_id
1 'polypeptide(L)'
;MECPFCAEKIKDEAIACKHCSRDLRVVRPVLLEIEELAVELETLRHELDSVTQKIKWHRQPQRAGLNYFLAYILAPAVLLVAAHIVVTIVLDINPIYLRLASLVIPLPFGLALYALQKVRIREALLTGACLAVIAISAMLTVTGIHDNVPILPGPWVEWREVIEYAASITLAFDTGHILGLLIFQVLPMVMVQGGKPNAFAFTVARALGQHVGTEHLRRRARLVQDLITTLGPMVGILATAGGSVYAGLKGILGW
;
A
#
# COMPACT_ATOMS: atom_id res chain seq x y z
N MET A 1 3.30 -25.84 -46.86
CA MET A 1 4.17 -25.48 -45.70
C MET A 1 5.65 -25.64 -46.05
N GLU A 2 6.53 -25.07 -45.27
CA GLU A 2 7.97 -25.29 -45.37
C GLU A 2 8.41 -26.44 -44.45
N CYS A 3 9.37 -27.24 -44.92
CA CYS A 3 9.89 -28.35 -44.13
C CYS A 3 10.70 -27.82 -42.95
N PRO A 4 10.40 -28.20 -41.68
CA PRO A 4 11.09 -27.69 -40.50
C PRO A 4 12.57 -28.11 -40.41
N PHE A 5 13.02 -29.01 -41.27
CA PHE A 5 14.40 -29.52 -41.26
C PHE A 5 15.29 -28.96 -42.38
N CYS A 6 14.72 -28.66 -43.57
CA CYS A 6 15.50 -28.18 -44.71
C CYS A 6 14.93 -26.94 -45.38
N ALA A 7 13.86 -26.36 -44.81
CA ALA A 7 13.17 -25.16 -45.29
C ALA A 7 12.62 -25.21 -46.74
N GLU A 8 12.62 -26.39 -47.39
CA GLU A 8 12.09 -26.57 -48.73
C GLU A 8 10.56 -26.67 -48.72
N LYS A 9 9.91 -26.18 -49.77
CA LYS A 9 8.45 -26.23 -49.92
C LYS A 9 7.95 -27.66 -50.12
N ILE A 10 7.06 -28.11 -49.29
CA ILE A 10 6.40 -29.40 -49.29
C ILE A 10 4.88 -29.24 -49.27
N LYS A 11 4.16 -30.28 -49.70
CA LYS A 11 2.69 -30.28 -49.58
C LYS A 11 2.28 -30.34 -48.10
N ASP A 12 1.20 -29.69 -47.79
CA ASP A 12 0.69 -29.64 -46.39
C ASP A 12 0.28 -31.01 -45.85
N GLU A 13 0.00 -31.98 -46.71
CA GLU A 13 -0.37 -33.36 -46.36
C GLU A 13 0.83 -34.34 -46.37
N ALA A 14 2.04 -33.84 -46.61
CA ALA A 14 3.21 -34.71 -46.77
C ALA A 14 3.56 -35.41 -45.43
N ILE A 15 3.70 -36.71 -45.44
CA ILE A 15 4.10 -37.57 -44.32
C ILE A 15 5.62 -37.53 -44.13
N ALA A 16 6.36 -37.37 -45.24
CA ALA A 16 7.80 -37.25 -45.26
C ALA A 16 8.25 -36.17 -46.25
N CYS A 17 9.35 -35.50 -45.97
CA CYS A 17 9.90 -34.51 -46.87
C CYS A 17 10.58 -35.17 -48.08
N LYS A 18 10.21 -34.81 -49.33
CA LYS A 18 10.80 -35.34 -50.57
C LYS A 18 12.27 -34.91 -50.76
N HIS A 19 12.74 -33.88 -50.07
CA HIS A 19 14.10 -33.35 -50.21
C HIS A 19 15.08 -33.92 -49.18
N CYS A 20 14.67 -33.99 -47.90
CA CYS A 20 15.54 -34.48 -46.82
C CYS A 20 15.11 -35.85 -46.25
N SER A 21 14.05 -36.45 -46.78
CA SER A 21 13.50 -37.78 -46.43
C SER A 21 13.13 -37.97 -44.96
N ARG A 22 13.06 -36.90 -44.17
CA ARG A 22 12.68 -36.97 -42.76
C ARG A 22 11.18 -37.15 -42.60
N ASP A 23 10.78 -37.96 -41.60
CA ASP A 23 9.40 -38.21 -41.23
C ASP A 23 8.81 -36.98 -40.48
N LEU A 24 7.64 -36.53 -40.93
CA LEU A 24 6.96 -35.34 -40.41
C LEU A 24 5.77 -35.69 -39.50
N ARG A 25 5.43 -36.98 -39.35
CA ARG A 25 4.26 -37.45 -38.60
C ARG A 25 4.26 -37.03 -37.13
N VAL A 26 5.42 -37.00 -36.50
CA VAL A 26 5.58 -36.64 -35.10
C VAL A 26 5.76 -35.12 -34.91
N VAL A 27 6.53 -34.52 -35.81
CA VAL A 27 6.91 -33.10 -35.66
C VAL A 27 5.77 -32.14 -36.04
N ARG A 28 4.97 -32.52 -37.03
CA ARG A 28 3.88 -31.70 -37.54
C ARG A 28 2.77 -31.42 -36.52
N PRO A 29 2.19 -32.41 -35.83
CA PRO A 29 1.18 -32.13 -34.80
C PRO A 29 1.74 -31.26 -33.68
N VAL A 30 2.98 -31.47 -33.27
CA VAL A 30 3.64 -30.64 -32.24
C VAL A 30 3.83 -29.19 -32.70
N LEU A 31 4.17 -28.97 -33.97
CA LEU A 31 4.29 -27.61 -34.52
C LEU A 31 2.94 -26.88 -34.57
N LEU A 32 1.86 -27.58 -34.93
CA LEU A 32 0.51 -27.03 -34.95
C LEU A 32 0.03 -26.68 -33.52
N GLU A 33 0.31 -27.54 -32.57
CA GLU A 33 -0.02 -27.30 -31.16
C GLU A 33 0.77 -26.10 -30.59
N ILE A 34 2.05 -25.95 -30.96
CA ILE A 34 2.86 -24.78 -30.58
C ILE A 34 2.31 -23.50 -31.20
N GLU A 35 1.86 -23.53 -32.45
CA GLU A 35 1.29 -22.39 -33.15
C GLU A 35 -0.05 -21.98 -32.51
N GLU A 36 -0.91 -22.94 -32.17
CA GLU A 36 -2.16 -22.70 -31.43
C GLU A 36 -1.93 -22.09 -30.04
N LEU A 37 -0.97 -22.65 -29.27
CA LEU A 37 -0.57 -22.11 -27.99
C LEU A 37 0.04 -20.69 -28.09
N ALA A 38 0.77 -20.41 -29.17
CA ALA A 38 1.33 -19.08 -29.40
C ALA A 38 0.25 -18.04 -29.65
N VAL A 39 -0.80 -18.39 -30.41
CA VAL A 39 -1.97 -17.52 -30.66
C VAL A 39 -2.76 -17.31 -29.36
N GLU A 40 -2.96 -18.36 -28.56
CA GLU A 40 -3.64 -18.26 -27.28
C GLU A 40 -2.88 -17.36 -26.29
N LEU A 41 -1.56 -17.50 -26.24
CA LEU A 41 -0.69 -16.62 -25.44
C LEU A 41 -0.78 -15.15 -25.85
N GLU A 42 -0.83 -14.87 -27.14
CA GLU A 42 -0.96 -13.49 -27.66
C GLU A 42 -2.33 -12.89 -27.30
N THR A 43 -3.41 -13.67 -27.42
CA THR A 43 -4.76 -13.23 -27.02
C THR A 43 -4.85 -12.94 -25.53
N LEU A 44 -4.34 -13.82 -24.67
CA LEU A 44 -4.29 -13.62 -23.22
C LEU A 44 -3.43 -12.41 -22.84
N ARG A 45 -2.32 -12.19 -23.56
CA ARG A 45 -1.48 -11.01 -23.35
C ARG A 45 -2.23 -9.72 -23.69
N HIS A 46 -2.96 -9.71 -24.79
CA HIS A 46 -3.76 -8.55 -25.20
C HIS A 46 -4.90 -8.27 -24.22
N GLU A 47 -5.57 -9.30 -23.70
CA GLU A 47 -6.57 -9.16 -22.63
C GLU A 47 -5.95 -8.59 -21.35
N LEU A 48 -4.80 -9.10 -20.92
CA LEU A 48 -4.04 -8.61 -19.78
C LEU A 48 -3.67 -7.13 -19.94
N ASP A 49 -3.19 -6.74 -21.12
CA ASP A 49 -2.84 -5.34 -21.42
C ASP A 49 -4.08 -4.44 -21.41
N SER A 50 -5.21 -4.90 -21.94
CA SER A 50 -6.48 -4.17 -21.91
C SER A 50 -7.00 -3.94 -20.48
N VAL A 51 -6.95 -4.98 -19.65
CA VAL A 51 -7.33 -4.91 -18.23
C VAL A 51 -6.36 -4.00 -17.46
N THR A 52 -5.07 -4.13 -17.72
CA THR A 52 -4.03 -3.28 -17.10
C THR A 52 -4.21 -1.81 -17.47
N GLN A 53 -4.58 -1.54 -18.71
CA GLN A 53 -4.86 -0.18 -19.18
C GLN A 53 -6.13 0.40 -18.56
N LYS A 54 -7.19 -0.41 -18.42
CA LYS A 54 -8.42 -0.03 -17.71
C LYS A 54 -8.12 0.27 -16.23
N ILE A 55 -7.30 -0.55 -15.57
CA ILE A 55 -6.87 -0.33 -14.19
C ILE A 55 -6.02 0.95 -14.06
N LYS A 56 -5.12 1.22 -15.01
CA LYS A 56 -4.34 2.47 -15.04
C LYS A 56 -5.23 3.70 -15.23
N TRP A 57 -6.28 3.60 -16.05
CA TRP A 57 -7.25 4.68 -16.26
C TRP A 57 -8.07 4.99 -15.01
N HIS A 58 -8.52 3.95 -14.29
CA HIS A 58 -9.19 4.11 -12.99
C HIS A 58 -8.22 4.53 -11.86
N ARG A 59 -6.92 4.38 -12.08
CA ARG A 59 -5.83 4.71 -11.14
C ARG A 59 -5.19 6.07 -11.44
N GLN A 60 -5.81 6.91 -12.28
CA GLN A 60 -5.40 8.31 -12.30
C GLN A 60 -5.68 8.85 -10.89
N PRO A 61 -4.63 9.20 -10.10
CA PRO A 61 -4.87 9.91 -8.86
C PRO A 61 -5.69 11.13 -9.26
N GLN A 62 -6.89 11.26 -8.72
CA GLN A 62 -7.57 12.56 -8.79
C GLN A 62 -6.54 13.52 -8.22
N ARG A 63 -5.93 14.27 -9.13
CA ARG A 63 -4.84 15.21 -8.83
C ARG A 63 -5.27 15.98 -7.60
N ALA A 64 -4.31 16.26 -6.72
CA ALA A 64 -4.48 17.08 -5.53
C ALA A 64 -5.28 18.35 -5.88
N GLY A 65 -6.58 18.17 -5.97
CA GLY A 65 -7.54 19.23 -6.24
C GLY A 65 -8.02 19.78 -4.91
N LEU A 66 -8.73 20.88 -4.97
CA LEU A 66 -9.34 21.52 -3.80
C LEU A 66 -10.10 20.51 -2.92
N ASN A 67 -10.81 19.56 -3.51
CA ASN A 67 -11.56 18.52 -2.80
C ASN A 67 -10.66 17.58 -1.99
N TYR A 68 -9.47 17.23 -2.51
CA TYR A 68 -8.50 16.42 -1.76
C TYR A 68 -8.00 17.18 -0.53
N PHE A 69 -7.59 18.44 -0.72
CA PHE A 69 -7.12 19.29 0.36
C PHE A 69 -8.20 19.49 1.43
N LEU A 70 -9.43 19.80 1.01
CA LEU A 70 -10.56 20.00 1.91
C LEU A 70 -10.90 18.73 2.73
N ALA A 71 -10.94 17.56 2.08
CA ALA A 71 -11.36 16.32 2.72
C ALA A 71 -10.29 15.71 3.64
N TYR A 72 -9.01 15.74 3.24
CA TYR A 72 -7.96 14.97 3.94
C TYR A 72 -6.99 15.83 4.75
N ILE A 73 -7.01 17.15 4.57
CA ILE A 73 -6.17 18.07 5.35
C ILE A 73 -7.05 19.03 6.15
N LEU A 74 -7.92 19.78 5.49
CA LEU A 74 -8.68 20.82 6.19
C LEU A 74 -9.72 20.24 7.14
N ALA A 75 -10.51 19.25 6.74
CA ALA A 75 -11.55 18.66 7.59
C ALA A 75 -10.98 18.05 8.89
N PRO A 76 -9.95 17.16 8.86
CA PRO A 76 -9.36 16.68 10.10
C PRO A 76 -8.65 17.78 10.90
N ALA A 77 -8.04 18.79 10.26
CA ALA A 77 -7.43 19.91 10.95
C ALA A 77 -8.46 20.72 11.73
N VAL A 78 -9.61 21.03 11.11
CA VAL A 78 -10.71 21.74 11.79
C VAL A 78 -11.25 20.94 12.97
N LEU A 79 -11.40 19.61 12.84
CA LEU A 79 -11.83 18.75 13.93
C LEU A 79 -10.82 18.73 15.09
N LEU A 80 -9.52 18.69 14.78
CA LEU A 80 -8.46 18.74 15.78
C LEU A 80 -8.45 20.10 16.52
N VAL A 81 -8.57 21.20 15.79
CA VAL A 81 -8.65 22.55 16.39
C VAL A 81 -9.94 22.70 17.23
N ALA A 82 -11.07 22.20 16.74
CA ALA A 82 -12.31 22.19 17.51
C ALA A 82 -12.18 21.38 18.80
N ALA A 83 -11.57 20.19 18.75
CA ALA A 83 -11.27 19.39 19.92
C ALA A 83 -10.35 20.14 20.90
N HIS A 84 -9.32 20.84 20.38
CA HIS A 84 -8.44 21.67 21.20
C HIS A 84 -9.21 22.77 21.93
N ILE A 85 -10.05 23.53 21.22
CA ILE A 85 -10.85 24.61 21.80
C ILE A 85 -11.80 24.04 22.90
N VAL A 86 -12.47 22.94 22.60
CA VAL A 86 -13.40 22.32 23.54
C VAL A 86 -12.69 21.83 24.81
N VAL A 87 -11.57 21.14 24.66
CA VAL A 87 -10.83 20.52 25.76
C VAL A 87 -10.13 21.58 26.63
N THR A 88 -9.47 22.56 25.99
CA THR A 88 -8.61 23.52 26.73
C THR A 88 -9.32 24.79 27.12
N ILE A 89 -10.26 25.29 26.30
CA ILE A 89 -10.90 26.60 26.55
C ILE A 89 -12.30 26.44 27.19
N VAL A 90 -13.13 25.51 26.64
CA VAL A 90 -14.52 25.40 27.08
C VAL A 90 -14.65 24.55 28.32
N LEU A 91 -13.99 23.41 28.38
CA LEU A 91 -14.14 22.44 29.48
C LEU A 91 -13.02 22.52 30.52
N ASP A 92 -11.87 23.11 30.17
CA ASP A 92 -10.66 23.20 31.01
C ASP A 92 -10.32 21.86 31.70
N ILE A 93 -10.34 20.79 30.91
CA ILE A 93 -10.08 19.42 31.38
C ILE A 93 -8.66 18.98 31.06
N ASN A 94 -8.25 17.87 31.68
CA ASN A 94 -6.91 17.33 31.56
C ASN A 94 -6.45 17.20 30.08
N PRO A 95 -5.25 17.69 29.70
CA PRO A 95 -4.68 17.62 28.36
C PRO A 95 -4.59 16.21 27.76
N ILE A 96 -4.76 15.16 28.55
CA ILE A 96 -4.82 13.78 28.08
C ILE A 96 -5.91 13.55 27.01
N TYR A 97 -7.05 14.22 27.15
CA TYR A 97 -8.14 14.12 26.17
C TYR A 97 -7.78 14.72 24.83
N LEU A 98 -6.98 15.80 24.83
CA LEU A 98 -6.47 16.40 23.60
C LEU A 98 -5.47 15.46 22.90
N ARG A 99 -4.62 14.80 23.67
CA ARG A 99 -3.68 13.79 23.12
C ARG A 99 -4.43 12.56 22.58
N LEU A 100 -5.52 12.15 23.23
CA LEU A 100 -6.39 11.09 22.72
C LEU A 100 -7.07 11.51 21.41
N ALA A 101 -7.56 12.74 21.33
CA ALA A 101 -8.16 13.30 20.12
C ALA A 101 -7.17 13.31 18.95
N SER A 102 -5.89 13.64 19.20
CA SER A 102 -4.82 13.61 18.17
C SER A 102 -4.53 12.21 17.61
N LEU A 103 -4.85 11.15 18.36
CA LEU A 103 -4.72 9.76 17.92
C LEU A 103 -5.97 9.31 17.14
N VAL A 104 -7.15 9.64 17.65
CA VAL A 104 -8.42 9.08 17.14
C VAL A 104 -8.92 9.82 15.90
N ILE A 105 -8.81 11.16 15.87
CA ILE A 105 -9.38 11.98 14.79
C ILE A 105 -8.68 11.74 13.42
N PRO A 106 -7.33 11.70 13.29
CA PRO A 106 -6.67 11.53 12.00
C PRO A 106 -6.83 10.12 11.39
N LEU A 107 -7.01 9.09 12.21
CA LEU A 107 -7.04 7.69 11.80
C LEU A 107 -8.12 7.37 10.74
N PRO A 108 -9.40 7.74 10.89
CA PRO A 108 -10.42 7.47 9.87
C PRO A 108 -10.16 8.22 8.56
N PHE A 109 -9.53 9.39 8.58
CA PHE A 109 -9.18 10.13 7.37
C PHE A 109 -8.04 9.47 6.61
N GLY A 110 -7.04 8.92 7.31
CA GLY A 110 -5.99 8.10 6.69
C GLY A 110 -6.56 6.84 6.04
N LEU A 111 -7.48 6.14 6.71
CA LEU A 111 -8.16 4.97 6.19
C LEU A 111 -9.01 5.33 4.95
N ALA A 112 -9.79 6.41 5.01
CA ALA A 112 -10.59 6.90 3.90
C ALA A 112 -9.73 7.32 2.71
N LEU A 113 -8.57 7.94 2.96
CA LEU A 113 -7.61 8.29 1.92
C LEU A 113 -7.17 7.05 1.13
N TYR A 114 -6.82 5.95 1.81
CA TYR A 114 -6.48 4.72 1.12
C TYR A 114 -7.69 4.11 0.38
N ALA A 115 -8.83 4.02 1.04
CA ALA A 115 -10.03 3.39 0.48
C ALA A 115 -10.50 4.07 -0.81
N LEU A 116 -10.47 5.40 -0.86
CA LEU A 116 -10.99 6.19 -1.96
C LEU A 116 -9.95 6.55 -3.01
N GLN A 117 -8.71 6.85 -2.62
CA GLN A 117 -7.67 7.36 -3.52
C GLN A 117 -6.55 6.36 -3.82
N LYS A 118 -6.36 5.32 -2.97
CA LYS A 118 -5.29 4.31 -3.10
C LYS A 118 -3.91 4.92 -3.33
N VAL A 119 -3.61 6.02 -2.67
CA VAL A 119 -2.32 6.72 -2.78
C VAL A 119 -1.17 5.89 -2.19
N ARG A 120 0.05 6.22 -2.59
CA ARG A 120 1.26 5.56 -2.05
C ARG A 120 1.52 6.01 -0.62
N ILE A 121 2.18 5.16 0.16
CA ILE A 121 2.51 5.45 1.57
C ILE A 121 3.32 6.75 1.73
N ARG A 122 4.21 7.08 0.79
CA ARG A 122 4.97 8.34 0.80
C ARG A 122 4.06 9.58 0.68
N GLU A 123 3.03 9.49 -0.13
CA GLU A 123 2.06 10.56 -0.33
C GLU A 123 1.15 10.70 0.90
N ALA A 124 0.79 9.58 1.54
CA ALA A 124 0.05 9.57 2.80
C ALA A 124 0.86 10.23 3.92
N LEU A 125 2.14 9.87 4.07
CA LEU A 125 3.06 10.47 5.04
C LEU A 125 3.16 11.99 4.86
N LEU A 126 3.32 12.47 3.62
CA LEU A 126 3.35 13.89 3.32
C LEU A 126 2.03 14.58 3.66
N THR A 127 0.89 13.92 3.38
CA THR A 127 -0.44 14.45 3.71
C THR A 127 -0.63 14.54 5.23
N GLY A 128 -0.24 13.50 5.97
CA GLY A 128 -0.27 13.49 7.44
C GLY A 128 0.64 14.55 8.06
N ALA A 129 1.85 14.73 7.52
CA ALA A 129 2.76 15.78 7.96
C ALA A 129 2.21 17.19 7.68
N CYS A 130 1.65 17.43 6.50
CA CYS A 130 0.99 18.70 6.18
C CYS A 130 -0.21 18.96 7.10
N LEU A 131 -1.03 17.94 7.36
CA LEU A 131 -2.14 18.02 8.32
C LEU A 131 -1.63 18.43 9.71
N ALA A 132 -0.58 17.77 10.22
CA ALA A 132 -0.01 18.05 11.52
C ALA A 132 0.49 19.49 11.63
N VAL A 133 1.24 19.97 10.63
CA VAL A 133 1.75 21.35 10.60
C VAL A 133 0.60 22.36 10.63
N ILE A 134 -0.44 22.17 9.80
CA ILE A 134 -1.58 23.10 9.72
C ILE A 134 -2.38 23.09 11.04
N ALA A 135 -2.69 21.90 11.56
CA ALA A 135 -3.46 21.76 12.79
C ALA A 135 -2.73 22.39 13.99
N ILE A 136 -1.43 22.11 14.14
CA ILE A 136 -0.63 22.64 15.25
C ILE A 136 -0.46 24.16 15.13
N SER A 137 -0.18 24.68 13.93
CA SER A 137 -0.07 26.13 13.74
C SER A 137 -1.36 26.84 14.12
N ALA A 138 -2.51 26.26 13.78
CA ALA A 138 -3.81 26.81 14.16
C ALA A 138 -4.05 26.70 15.68
N MET A 139 -3.69 25.59 16.33
CA MET A 139 -3.81 25.41 17.78
C MET A 139 -2.93 26.40 18.54
N LEU A 140 -1.65 26.55 18.15
CA LEU A 140 -0.74 27.52 18.75
C LEU A 140 -1.26 28.96 18.62
N THR A 141 -1.86 29.29 17.47
CA THR A 141 -2.46 30.60 17.24
C THR A 141 -3.66 30.83 18.16
N VAL A 142 -4.54 29.82 18.32
CA VAL A 142 -5.70 29.88 19.21
C VAL A 142 -5.26 30.08 20.67
N THR A 143 -4.31 29.29 21.15
CA THR A 143 -3.75 29.42 22.52
C THR A 143 -3.05 30.76 22.72
N GLY A 144 -2.22 31.17 21.74
CA GLY A 144 -1.52 32.45 21.81
C GLY A 144 -2.44 33.66 21.92
N ILE A 145 -3.59 33.65 21.21
CA ILE A 145 -4.60 34.72 21.28
C ILE A 145 -5.39 34.64 22.60
N HIS A 146 -5.77 33.44 23.04
CA HIS A 146 -6.57 33.25 24.22
C HIS A 146 -5.81 33.62 25.50
N ASP A 147 -4.57 33.11 25.62
CA ASP A 147 -3.77 33.24 26.86
C ASP A 147 -2.83 34.46 26.86
N ASN A 148 -2.82 35.26 25.77
CA ASN A 148 -1.88 36.38 25.55
C ASN A 148 -0.40 35.99 25.69
N VAL A 149 -0.02 34.79 25.18
CA VAL A 149 1.34 34.29 25.17
C VAL A 149 1.93 34.32 23.73
N PRO A 150 3.26 34.30 23.59
CA PRO A 150 3.88 34.22 22.27
C PRO A 150 3.39 32.98 21.49
N ILE A 151 3.00 33.17 20.23
CA ILE A 151 2.50 32.08 19.35
C ILE A 151 3.60 31.04 19.07
N LEU A 152 4.87 31.51 18.95
CA LEU A 152 5.99 30.62 18.69
C LEU A 152 6.60 30.14 20.01
N PRO A 153 6.87 28.83 20.12
CA PRO A 153 7.55 28.28 21.28
C PRO A 153 8.94 28.94 21.47
N GLY A 154 9.26 29.28 22.70
CA GLY A 154 10.54 29.89 23.05
C GLY A 154 11.63 28.85 23.35
N PRO A 155 11.56 28.16 24.50
CA PRO A 155 12.56 27.20 24.92
C PRO A 155 12.45 25.87 24.16
N TRP A 156 13.57 25.12 24.11
CA TRP A 156 13.63 23.80 23.43
C TRP A 156 12.60 22.77 23.95
N VAL A 157 12.23 22.87 25.21
CA VAL A 157 11.25 21.97 25.83
C VAL A 157 9.88 22.08 25.14
N GLU A 158 9.43 23.30 24.85
CA GLU A 158 8.16 23.57 24.14
C GLU A 158 8.22 23.08 22.70
N TRP A 159 9.34 23.28 21.99
CA TRP A 159 9.54 22.75 20.65
C TRP A 159 9.47 21.22 20.61
N ARG A 160 10.03 20.56 21.63
CA ARG A 160 9.96 19.11 21.74
C ARG A 160 8.50 18.64 21.84
N GLU A 161 7.69 19.31 22.66
CA GLU A 161 6.26 18.98 22.80
C GLU A 161 5.50 19.15 21.48
N VAL A 162 5.75 20.24 20.75
CA VAL A 162 5.19 20.51 19.42
C VAL A 162 5.56 19.39 18.44
N ILE A 163 6.82 18.97 18.42
CA ILE A 163 7.30 17.90 17.52
C ILE A 163 6.67 16.55 17.90
N GLU A 164 6.61 16.23 19.19
CA GLU A 164 5.98 14.99 19.68
C GLU A 164 4.49 14.94 19.28
N TYR A 165 3.80 16.09 19.38
CA TYR A 165 2.39 16.20 19.01
C TYR A 165 2.20 16.10 17.49
N ALA A 166 3.08 16.72 16.71
CA ALA A 166 3.10 16.60 15.24
C ALA A 166 3.33 15.14 14.79
N ALA A 167 4.28 14.47 15.42
CA ALA A 167 4.55 13.07 15.17
C ALA A 167 3.34 12.19 15.50
N SER A 168 2.64 12.46 16.62
CA SER A 168 1.44 11.73 17.01
C SER A 168 0.35 11.82 15.93
N ILE A 169 0.02 13.02 15.44
CA ILE A 169 -0.99 13.27 14.41
C ILE A 169 -0.60 12.56 13.10
N THR A 170 0.65 12.73 12.66
CA THR A 170 1.16 12.14 11.41
C THR A 170 1.10 10.61 11.46
N LEU A 171 1.64 10.01 12.53
CA LEU A 171 1.65 8.56 12.69
C LEU A 171 0.25 7.97 12.87
N ALA A 172 -0.68 8.67 13.52
CA ALA A 172 -2.08 8.26 13.62
C ALA A 172 -2.77 8.24 12.24
N PHE A 173 -2.53 9.25 11.41
CA PHE A 173 -3.01 9.30 10.04
C PHE A 173 -2.45 8.16 9.19
N ASP A 174 -1.14 7.90 9.28
CA ASP A 174 -0.48 6.82 8.56
C ASP A 174 -0.93 5.44 9.03
N THR A 175 -1.20 5.28 10.34
CA THR A 175 -1.81 4.05 10.88
C THR A 175 -3.14 3.76 10.21
N GLY A 176 -4.00 4.78 10.08
CA GLY A 176 -5.27 4.67 9.36
C GLY A 176 -5.07 4.27 7.89
N HIS A 177 -4.09 4.89 7.21
CA HIS A 177 -3.77 4.58 5.82
C HIS A 177 -3.28 3.13 5.63
N ILE A 178 -2.38 2.65 6.49
CA ILE A 178 -1.88 1.27 6.45
C ILE A 178 -2.99 0.27 6.79
N LEU A 179 -3.87 0.61 7.74
CA LEU A 179 -5.05 -0.20 8.05
C LEU A 179 -6.00 -0.29 6.83
N GLY A 180 -6.19 0.80 6.10
CA GLY A 180 -6.93 0.82 4.84
C GLY A 180 -6.29 -0.09 3.79
N LEU A 181 -4.97 -0.04 3.63
CA LEU A 181 -4.22 -0.94 2.74
C LEU A 181 -4.43 -2.41 3.13
N LEU A 182 -4.37 -2.73 4.42
CA LEU A 182 -4.58 -4.08 4.92
C LEU A 182 -6.00 -4.58 4.59
N ILE A 183 -7.03 -3.79 4.91
CA ILE A 183 -8.44 -4.17 4.76
C ILE A 183 -8.85 -4.25 3.28
N PHE A 184 -8.48 -3.25 2.47
CA PHE A 184 -9.00 -3.13 1.11
C PHE A 184 -8.11 -3.73 0.02
N GLN A 185 -6.84 -4.02 0.30
CA GLN A 185 -5.93 -4.60 -0.68
C GLN A 185 -5.39 -5.96 -0.25
N VAL A 186 -4.82 -6.08 0.95
CA VAL A 186 -4.12 -7.31 1.37
C VAL A 186 -5.12 -8.42 1.69
N LEU A 187 -6.13 -8.13 2.50
CA LEU A 187 -7.11 -9.12 2.94
C LEU A 187 -7.88 -9.76 1.77
N PRO A 188 -8.45 -8.99 0.81
CA PRO A 188 -9.09 -9.57 -0.37
C PRO A 188 -8.12 -10.36 -1.26
N MET A 189 -6.88 -9.90 -1.40
CA MET A 189 -5.88 -10.57 -2.22
C MET A 189 -5.51 -11.95 -1.64
N VAL A 190 -5.38 -12.06 -0.32
CA VAL A 190 -5.12 -13.33 0.37
C VAL A 190 -6.32 -14.28 0.24
N MET A 191 -7.55 -13.76 0.31
CA MET A 191 -8.77 -14.56 0.21
C MET A 191 -9.03 -15.10 -1.22
N VAL A 192 -8.72 -14.31 -2.26
CA VAL A 192 -9.00 -14.65 -3.67
C VAL A 192 -7.87 -15.45 -4.32
N GLN A 193 -6.62 -15.17 -3.98
CA GLN A 193 -5.45 -15.76 -4.68
C GLN A 193 -5.05 -17.16 -4.22
N GLY A 194 -5.86 -17.91 -3.48
CA GLY A 194 -5.70 -19.37 -3.28
C GLY A 194 -4.30 -19.97 -3.49
N GLY A 195 -3.24 -19.23 -3.17
CA GLY A 195 -1.89 -19.77 -2.99
C GLY A 195 -1.01 -19.97 -4.22
N LYS A 196 -1.03 -19.11 -5.24
CA LYS A 196 0.08 -19.10 -6.23
C LYS A 196 1.23 -18.22 -5.70
N PRO A 197 2.37 -18.82 -5.27
CA PRO A 197 3.47 -18.08 -4.67
C PRO A 197 4.24 -17.26 -5.71
N ASN A 198 4.63 -16.02 -5.35
CA ASN A 198 5.47 -15.13 -6.16
C ASN A 198 6.90 -15.67 -6.32
N ALA A 199 7.60 -15.25 -7.37
CA ALA A 199 9.01 -15.60 -7.61
C ALA A 199 9.92 -15.30 -6.39
N PHE A 200 9.66 -14.20 -5.67
CA PHE A 200 10.37 -13.84 -4.45
C PHE A 200 10.13 -14.85 -3.31
N ALA A 201 8.87 -15.26 -3.09
CA ALA A 201 8.55 -16.28 -2.09
C ALA A 201 9.20 -17.63 -2.41
N PHE A 202 9.32 -18.00 -3.70
CA PHE A 202 10.08 -19.16 -4.13
C PHE A 202 11.58 -19.05 -3.85
N THR A 203 12.17 -17.88 -4.06
CA THR A 203 13.59 -17.63 -3.79
C THR A 203 13.90 -17.77 -2.31
N VAL A 204 13.07 -17.17 -1.45
CA VAL A 204 13.19 -17.25 0.00
C VAL A 204 12.96 -18.70 0.48
N ALA A 205 11.93 -19.39 -0.03
CA ALA A 205 11.66 -20.79 0.32
C ALA A 205 12.79 -21.73 -0.11
N ARG A 206 13.44 -21.45 -1.25
CA ARG A 206 14.63 -22.19 -1.74
C ARG A 206 15.86 -21.93 -0.86
N ALA A 207 16.07 -20.71 -0.39
CA ALA A 207 17.17 -20.35 0.50
C ALA A 207 17.03 -21.03 1.88
N LEU A 208 15.78 -21.24 2.34
CA LEU A 208 15.46 -21.91 3.60
C LEU A 208 15.55 -23.46 3.55
N GLY A 209 15.72 -24.06 2.35
CA GLY A 209 15.82 -25.51 2.22
C GLY A 209 16.25 -25.98 0.83
N GLN A 210 17.53 -26.27 0.65
CA GLN A 210 18.15 -26.63 -0.63
C GLN A 210 17.81 -28.04 -1.17
N HIS A 211 17.19 -28.94 -0.39
CA HIS A 211 17.04 -30.36 -0.72
C HIS A 211 15.59 -30.88 -0.59
N VAL A 212 14.59 -30.07 -0.93
CA VAL A 212 13.19 -30.46 -0.74
C VAL A 212 12.48 -30.57 -2.09
N GLY A 213 11.68 -31.63 -2.28
CA GLY A 213 10.93 -31.87 -3.49
C GLY A 213 9.98 -30.70 -3.86
N THR A 214 9.65 -30.57 -5.15
CA THR A 214 8.94 -29.42 -5.74
C THR A 214 7.59 -29.10 -5.09
N GLU A 215 6.87 -30.10 -4.58
CA GLU A 215 5.58 -29.88 -3.89
C GLU A 215 5.76 -29.26 -2.50
N HIS A 216 6.73 -29.71 -1.72
CA HIS A 216 7.06 -29.14 -0.43
C HIS A 216 7.60 -27.70 -0.57
N LEU A 217 8.37 -27.44 -1.65
CA LEU A 217 8.87 -26.10 -1.95
C LEU A 217 7.69 -25.14 -2.26
N ARG A 218 6.71 -25.57 -3.02
CA ARG A 218 5.49 -24.79 -3.31
C ARG A 218 4.67 -24.51 -2.04
N ARG A 219 4.56 -25.48 -1.14
CA ARG A 219 3.83 -25.30 0.13
C ARG A 219 4.55 -24.32 1.05
N ARG A 220 5.87 -24.39 1.16
CA ARG A 220 6.69 -23.44 1.92
C ARG A 220 6.66 -22.03 1.29
N ALA A 221 6.75 -21.93 -0.02
CA ALA A 221 6.66 -20.65 -0.71
C ALA A 221 5.30 -19.96 -0.48
N ARG A 222 4.19 -20.71 -0.39
CA ARG A 222 2.88 -20.18 0.00
C ARG A 222 2.89 -19.64 1.42
N LEU A 223 3.37 -20.42 2.39
CA LEU A 223 3.47 -19.98 3.79
C LEU A 223 4.33 -18.72 3.94
N VAL A 224 5.46 -18.64 3.25
CA VAL A 224 6.33 -17.46 3.26
C VAL A 224 5.63 -16.25 2.63
N GLN A 225 4.90 -16.45 1.54
CA GLN A 225 4.15 -15.37 0.91
C GLN A 225 3.02 -14.87 1.81
N ASP A 226 2.22 -15.77 2.39
CA ASP A 226 1.14 -15.43 3.31
C ASP A 226 1.68 -14.70 4.55
N LEU A 227 2.83 -15.14 5.05
CA LEU A 227 3.53 -14.49 6.16
C LEU A 227 3.96 -13.06 5.79
N ILE A 228 4.64 -12.86 4.67
CA ILE A 228 5.13 -11.55 4.23
C ILE A 228 3.97 -10.60 3.91
N THR A 229 2.92 -11.07 3.23
CA THR A 229 1.78 -10.24 2.85
C THR A 229 0.92 -9.85 4.04
N THR A 230 0.84 -10.69 5.07
CA THR A 230 0.04 -10.42 6.28
C THR A 230 0.85 -9.69 7.35
N LEU A 231 2.09 -10.14 7.62
CA LEU A 231 2.92 -9.54 8.67
C LEU A 231 3.46 -8.14 8.31
N GLY A 232 3.77 -7.89 7.04
CA GLY A 232 4.31 -6.59 6.62
C GLY A 232 3.41 -5.42 7.03
N PRO A 233 2.13 -5.39 6.62
CA PRO A 233 1.18 -4.38 7.06
C PRO A 233 0.91 -4.39 8.58
N MET A 234 0.85 -5.56 9.23
CA MET A 234 0.66 -5.64 10.68
C MET A 234 1.81 -5.01 11.46
N VAL A 235 3.05 -5.28 11.06
CA VAL A 235 4.23 -4.63 11.66
C VAL A 235 4.19 -3.12 11.42
N GLY A 236 3.79 -2.69 10.22
CA GLY A 236 3.59 -1.27 9.91
C GLY A 236 2.56 -0.61 10.83
N ILE A 237 1.41 -1.24 11.04
CA ILE A 237 0.36 -0.74 11.95
C ILE A 237 0.88 -0.68 13.40
N LEU A 238 1.54 -1.73 13.88
CA LEU A 238 2.10 -1.75 15.23
C LEU A 238 3.16 -0.67 15.43
N ALA A 239 4.03 -0.46 14.44
CA ALA A 239 5.07 0.56 14.50
C ALA A 239 4.47 1.98 14.49
N THR A 240 3.53 2.26 13.60
CA THR A 240 2.90 3.60 13.50
C THR A 240 1.96 3.87 14.66
N ALA A 241 1.11 2.90 15.05
CA ALA A 241 0.22 3.04 16.19
C ALA A 241 1.02 3.15 17.49
N GLY A 242 2.01 2.29 17.71
CA GLY A 242 2.89 2.34 18.87
C GLY A 242 3.68 3.64 18.94
N GLY A 243 4.21 4.10 17.81
CA GLY A 243 4.89 5.40 17.70
C GLY A 243 3.97 6.58 17.99
N SER A 244 2.73 6.54 17.48
CA SER A 244 1.73 7.58 17.71
C SER A 244 1.32 7.64 19.21
N VAL A 245 1.04 6.48 19.82
CA VAL A 245 0.72 6.38 21.24
C VAL A 245 1.90 6.84 22.11
N TYR A 246 3.12 6.39 21.79
CA TYR A 246 4.31 6.81 22.50
C TYR A 246 4.53 8.32 22.42
N ALA A 247 4.49 8.90 21.21
CA ALA A 247 4.65 10.34 21.00
C ALA A 247 3.53 11.14 21.70
N GLY A 248 2.29 10.64 21.64
CA GLY A 248 1.14 11.29 22.26
C GLY A 248 1.12 11.23 23.79
N LEU A 249 1.59 10.15 24.40
CA LEU A 249 1.48 9.92 25.86
C LEU A 249 2.77 10.18 26.64
N LYS A 250 3.92 10.30 25.97
CA LYS A 250 5.21 10.47 26.61
C LYS A 250 5.27 11.63 27.62
N GLY A 251 4.72 12.78 27.26
CA GLY A 251 4.69 13.94 28.15
C GLY A 251 3.80 13.78 29.40
N ILE A 252 2.96 12.73 29.47
CA ILE A 252 2.09 12.44 30.63
C ILE A 252 2.75 11.43 31.56
N LEU A 253 3.49 10.47 30.98
CA LEU A 253 4.12 9.38 31.73
C LEU A 253 5.42 9.78 32.42
N GLY A 254 5.90 11.03 32.23
CA GLY A 254 7.10 11.55 32.90
C GLY A 254 8.42 10.91 32.48
N TRP A 255 8.47 10.34 31.26
CA TRP A 255 9.64 9.63 30.71
C TRP A 255 10.47 10.56 29.81
#